data_0256a1973fab54cd779e47471898d21b
#
_entry.id   0256a1973fab54cd779e47471898d21b
#
_cell.length_a   1.000
_cell.length_b   1.000
_cell.length_c   1.000
_cell.angle_alpha   90.00
_cell.angle_beta   90.00
_cell.angle_gamma   90.00
#
_symmetry.space_group_name_H-M   'P 1'
#
loop_
_entity.id
_entity.type
_entity.pdbx_description
1 polymer ?
#
loop_
_entity_poly.entity_id
_entity_poly.type
_entity_poly.pdbx_seq_one_letter_code
_entity_poly.pdbx_strand_id
1 'polypeptide(L)'
;GVVVTPGQFLAVVCGKPEESAALADRLGRFGTDVDGVTLGGIPLTRLPLATVRRRILVSETDPRLFTGALREELDPWGSHTDEEILDALAVASGEDVLEALADGLDSEVEERGRSFSGGQRQRLALTRALLADAPILVLVEPTSAVDAHTEARIADRLATFRARKTTVVMSASPLVLDRADRVVLLQDDRILAEGTHHELMHRRDAASAAYRAVVVRGADEEVTR
;
A
#
# COMPACT_ATOMS: atom_id res chain seq x y z
N GLY A 1 -8.13 9.17 17.64
CA GLY A 1 -7.56 9.04 16.29
C GLY A 1 -6.48 7.97 16.22
N VAL A 2 -6.17 7.51 15.03
CA VAL A 2 -5.08 6.55 14.80
C VAL A 2 -3.73 7.27 14.93
N VAL A 3 -2.82 6.72 15.73
CA VAL A 3 -1.44 7.22 15.85
C VAL A 3 -0.51 6.19 15.21
N VAL A 4 0.34 6.63 14.28
CA VAL A 4 1.36 5.79 13.65
C VAL A 4 2.72 6.20 14.19
N THR A 5 3.46 5.26 14.76
CA THR A 5 4.81 5.52 15.28
C THR A 5 5.87 5.36 14.18
N PRO A 6 6.98 6.14 14.25
CA PRO A 6 8.06 5.97 13.29
C PRO A 6 8.58 4.53 13.23
N GLY A 7 8.76 4.02 12.02
CA GLY A 7 9.24 2.65 11.78
C GLY A 7 8.21 1.55 11.94
N GLN A 8 6.95 1.89 12.23
CA GLN A 8 5.86 0.93 12.40
C GLN A 8 5.28 0.50 11.05
N PHE A 9 4.96 -0.78 10.93
CA PHE A 9 4.09 -1.31 9.91
C PHE A 9 2.66 -1.39 10.47
N LEU A 10 1.82 -0.42 10.15
CA LEU A 10 0.42 -0.37 10.54
C LEU A 10 -0.48 -0.87 9.43
N ALA A 11 -1.38 -1.80 9.72
CA ALA A 11 -2.50 -2.12 8.85
C ALA A 11 -3.78 -1.44 9.32
N VAL A 12 -4.52 -0.85 8.39
CA VAL A 12 -5.83 -0.25 8.64
C VAL A 12 -6.87 -1.03 7.86
N VAL A 13 -7.79 -1.64 8.57
CA VAL A 13 -8.96 -2.31 8.00
C VAL A 13 -10.12 -1.32 8.04
N CYS A 14 -10.71 -1.03 6.89
CA CYS A 14 -11.88 -0.16 6.78
C CYS A 14 -13.14 -1.00 6.50
N GLY A 15 -14.26 -0.56 7.03
CA GLY A 15 -15.54 -1.23 6.80
C GLY A 15 -16.04 -1.13 5.36
N LYS A 16 -15.55 -0.12 4.63
CA LYS A 16 -15.92 0.19 3.24
C LYS A 16 -14.70 0.69 2.44
N PRO A 17 -14.59 0.37 1.15
CA PRO A 17 -13.49 0.84 0.28
C PRO A 17 -13.36 2.38 0.24
N GLU A 18 -14.50 3.09 0.29
CA GLU A 18 -14.51 4.56 0.25
C GLU A 18 -13.84 5.18 1.49
N GLU A 19 -13.90 4.50 2.64
CA GLU A 19 -13.22 4.95 3.87
C GLU A 19 -11.69 4.84 3.72
N SER A 20 -11.19 3.79 3.07
CA SER A 20 -9.77 3.61 2.77
C SER A 20 -9.27 4.73 1.85
N ALA A 21 -9.99 5.00 0.76
CA ALA A 21 -9.65 6.04 -0.19
C ALA A 21 -9.66 7.43 0.48
N ALA A 22 -10.74 7.75 1.23
CA ALA A 22 -10.84 9.03 1.94
C ALA A 22 -9.72 9.22 2.98
N LEU A 23 -9.34 8.16 3.70
CA LEU A 23 -8.22 8.22 4.63
C LEU A 23 -6.89 8.44 3.91
N ALA A 24 -6.67 7.74 2.79
CA ALA A 24 -5.47 7.90 1.96
C ALA A 24 -5.36 9.35 1.42
N ASP A 25 -6.45 9.91 0.91
CA ASP A 25 -6.51 11.30 0.43
C ASP A 25 -6.18 12.29 1.54
N ARG A 26 -6.69 12.09 2.76
CA ARG A 26 -6.38 12.92 3.93
C ARG A 26 -4.90 12.83 4.31
N LEU A 27 -4.32 11.63 4.31
CA LEU A 27 -2.90 11.41 4.61
C LEU A 27 -1.98 12.01 3.55
N GLY A 28 -2.34 11.88 2.26
CA GLY A 28 -1.60 12.47 1.13
C GLY A 28 -1.86 13.96 0.90
N ARG A 29 -2.86 14.52 1.58
CA ARG A 29 -3.33 15.88 1.36
C ARG A 29 -3.72 16.14 -0.09
N PHE A 30 -4.49 15.21 -0.69
CA PHE A 30 -4.97 15.34 -2.07
C PHE A 30 -6.28 16.13 -2.19
N GLY A 31 -7.07 16.16 -1.13
CA GLY A 31 -8.35 16.88 -1.10
C GLY A 31 -8.32 18.15 -0.24
N THR A 32 -9.50 18.70 -0.01
CA THR A 32 -9.75 19.82 0.90
C THR A 32 -10.03 19.38 2.34
N ASP A 33 -10.52 18.14 2.52
CA ASP A 33 -10.79 17.54 3.82
C ASP A 33 -9.53 16.85 4.36
N VAL A 34 -8.66 17.63 4.96
CA VAL A 34 -7.42 17.17 5.58
C VAL A 34 -7.37 17.48 7.08
N ASP A 35 -8.50 17.84 7.65
CA ASP A 35 -8.57 18.19 9.07
C ASP A 35 -8.31 16.96 9.96
N GLY A 36 -7.70 17.24 11.11
CA GLY A 36 -7.38 16.23 12.12
C GLY A 36 -6.12 15.40 11.85
N VAL A 37 -5.45 15.55 10.70
CA VAL A 37 -4.20 14.84 10.41
C VAL A 37 -3.00 15.69 10.80
N THR A 38 -2.06 15.08 11.55
CA THR A 38 -0.83 15.75 11.98
C THR A 38 0.40 14.91 11.62
N LEU A 39 1.51 15.57 11.34
CA LEU A 39 2.83 14.98 11.19
C LEU A 39 3.76 15.56 12.25
N GLY A 40 4.23 14.72 13.18
CA GLY A 40 5.03 15.17 14.31
C GLY A 40 4.32 16.22 15.18
N GLY A 41 3.00 16.12 15.33
CA GLY A 41 2.17 17.06 16.09
C GLY A 41 1.78 18.33 15.34
N ILE A 42 2.31 18.55 14.12
CA ILE A 42 1.98 19.71 13.28
C ILE A 42 0.85 19.35 12.33
N PRO A 43 -0.29 20.07 12.32
CA PRO A 43 -1.34 19.84 11.33
C PRO A 43 -0.82 19.89 9.90
N LEU A 44 -1.22 18.91 9.05
CA LEU A 44 -0.78 18.89 7.66
C LEU A 44 -1.14 20.16 6.89
N THR A 45 -2.23 20.81 7.28
CA THR A 45 -2.68 22.10 6.70
C THR A 45 -1.69 23.24 6.92
N ARG A 46 -0.84 23.16 7.95
CA ARG A 46 0.20 24.15 8.26
C ARG A 46 1.55 23.86 7.62
N LEU A 47 1.73 22.67 7.05
CA LEU A 47 2.97 22.30 6.36
C LEU A 47 2.91 22.73 4.90
N PRO A 48 4.02 23.15 4.28
CA PRO A 48 4.09 23.31 2.82
C PRO A 48 3.75 21.99 2.13
N LEU A 49 2.94 22.02 1.06
CA LEU A 49 2.52 20.81 0.34
C LEU A 49 3.72 19.99 -0.17
N ALA A 50 4.76 20.66 -0.65
CA ALA A 50 6.00 20.01 -1.05
C ALA A 50 6.67 19.24 0.10
N THR A 51 6.54 19.71 1.34
CA THR A 51 7.06 18.99 2.52
C THR A 51 6.23 17.75 2.81
N VAL A 52 4.91 17.83 2.74
CA VAL A 52 4.02 16.67 2.92
C VAL A 52 4.36 15.61 1.87
N ARG A 53 4.40 15.96 0.59
CA ARG A 53 4.68 15.04 -0.53
C ARG A 53 6.06 14.40 -0.50
N ARG A 54 7.07 15.07 0.07
CA ARG A 54 8.39 14.46 0.30
C ARG A 54 8.40 13.47 1.48
N ARG A 55 7.46 13.59 2.40
CA ARG A 55 7.43 12.77 3.61
C ARG A 55 6.44 11.62 3.51
N ILE A 56 5.33 11.83 2.83
CA ILE A 56 4.23 10.88 2.73
C ILE A 56 3.96 10.60 1.26
N LEU A 57 4.19 9.36 0.85
CA LEU A 57 3.80 8.85 -0.46
C LEU A 57 2.55 7.98 -0.29
N VAL A 58 1.55 8.23 -1.11
CA VAL A 58 0.34 7.40 -1.20
C VAL A 58 0.33 6.68 -2.54
N SER A 59 0.17 5.36 -2.51
CA SER A 59 -0.07 4.53 -3.70
C SER A 59 -1.51 4.03 -3.64
N GLU A 60 -2.29 4.40 -4.65
CA GLU A 60 -3.72 4.10 -4.76
C GLU A 60 -3.96 2.70 -5.35
N THR A 61 -5.20 2.21 -5.22
CA THR A 61 -5.61 0.88 -5.68
C THR A 61 -5.58 0.72 -7.20
N ASP A 62 -5.92 1.76 -7.98
CA ASP A 62 -5.91 1.75 -9.45
C ASP A 62 -4.78 2.62 -10.00
N PRO A 63 -3.56 2.07 -10.06
CA PRO A 63 -2.40 2.83 -10.47
C PRO A 63 -2.41 3.10 -11.98
N ARG A 64 -2.09 4.33 -12.34
CA ARG A 64 -1.87 4.72 -13.73
C ARG A 64 -0.39 4.55 -14.08
N LEU A 65 -0.15 3.86 -15.18
CA LEU A 65 1.15 3.80 -15.82
C LEU A 65 1.18 4.80 -16.98
N PHE A 66 2.31 5.44 -17.17
CA PHE A 66 2.53 6.41 -18.24
C PHE A 66 3.23 5.74 -19.42
N THR A 67 3.07 6.30 -20.61
CA THR A 67 3.76 5.85 -21.82
C THR A 67 5.23 6.22 -21.74
N GLY A 68 6.11 5.28 -22.13
CA GLY A 68 7.57 5.47 -22.13
C GLY A 68 8.29 4.17 -21.80
N ALA A 69 9.60 4.22 -21.63
CA ALA A 69 10.35 3.05 -21.21
C ALA A 69 9.94 2.60 -19.78
N LEU A 70 9.87 1.30 -19.54
CA LEU A 70 9.51 0.76 -18.22
C LEU A 70 10.42 1.33 -17.13
N ARG A 71 11.70 1.52 -17.42
CA ARG A 71 12.67 2.18 -16.54
C ARG A 71 12.19 3.57 -16.08
N GLU A 72 11.73 4.38 -17.03
CA GLU A 72 11.25 5.75 -16.75
C GLU A 72 9.94 5.75 -15.97
N GLU A 73 9.11 4.74 -16.19
CA GLU A 73 7.88 4.54 -15.43
C GLU A 73 8.17 4.17 -13.97
N LEU A 74 9.17 3.31 -13.72
CA LEU A 74 9.53 2.86 -12.38
C LEU A 74 10.39 3.87 -11.62
N ASP A 75 11.33 4.52 -12.30
CA ASP A 75 12.23 5.55 -11.76
C ASP A 75 12.19 6.82 -12.61
N PRO A 76 11.16 7.66 -12.50
CA PRO A 76 11.00 8.87 -13.32
C PRO A 76 12.13 9.90 -13.20
N TRP A 77 12.94 9.79 -12.15
CA TRP A 77 14.03 10.72 -11.87
C TRP A 77 15.39 10.17 -12.28
N GLY A 78 15.47 8.91 -12.70
CA GLY A 78 16.74 8.25 -13.05
C GLY A 78 17.75 8.23 -11.91
N SER A 79 17.25 8.07 -10.67
CA SER A 79 18.08 8.15 -9.46
C SER A 79 18.55 6.80 -8.96
N HIS A 80 18.08 5.70 -9.55
CA HIS A 80 18.38 4.34 -9.12
C HIS A 80 19.16 3.57 -10.19
N THR A 81 20.00 2.66 -9.73
CA THR A 81 20.65 1.67 -10.58
C THR A 81 19.68 0.58 -11.01
N ASP A 82 20.03 -0.18 -12.05
CA ASP A 82 19.25 -1.35 -12.48
C ASP A 82 19.08 -2.35 -11.35
N GLU A 83 20.10 -2.58 -10.55
CA GLU A 83 20.06 -3.49 -9.40
C GLU A 83 19.03 -3.04 -8.38
N GLU A 84 18.98 -1.75 -8.03
CA GLU A 84 17.99 -1.19 -7.11
C GLU A 84 16.57 -1.29 -7.66
N ILE A 85 16.38 -1.08 -8.98
CA ILE A 85 15.09 -1.25 -9.64
C ILE A 85 14.66 -2.71 -9.60
N LEU A 86 15.56 -3.65 -9.91
CA LEU A 86 15.27 -5.09 -9.87
C LEU A 86 14.98 -5.58 -8.45
N ASP A 87 15.68 -5.08 -7.44
CA ASP A 87 15.42 -5.40 -6.03
C ASP A 87 14.02 -4.94 -5.61
N ALA A 88 13.63 -3.71 -5.95
CA ALA A 88 12.29 -3.21 -5.66
C ALA A 88 11.20 -3.98 -6.43
N LEU A 89 11.48 -4.37 -7.68
CA LEU A 89 10.61 -5.20 -8.50
C LEU A 89 10.42 -6.59 -7.87
N ALA A 90 11.50 -7.17 -7.37
CA ALA A 90 11.45 -8.46 -6.66
C ALA A 90 10.59 -8.38 -5.40
N VAL A 91 10.66 -7.27 -4.63
CA VAL A 91 9.77 -7.06 -3.48
C VAL A 91 8.30 -7.09 -3.91
N ALA A 92 7.97 -6.45 -5.02
CA ALA A 92 6.62 -6.45 -5.60
C ALA A 92 6.26 -7.76 -6.32
N SER A 93 7.13 -8.78 -6.32
CA SER A 93 6.97 -10.03 -7.09
C SER A 93 6.71 -9.79 -8.58
N GLY A 94 7.43 -8.83 -9.17
CA GLY A 94 7.26 -8.40 -10.55
C GLY A 94 8.25 -9.05 -11.53
N GLU A 95 9.00 -10.06 -11.10
CA GLU A 95 10.03 -10.74 -11.91
C GLU A 95 9.46 -11.32 -13.21
N ASP A 96 8.30 -11.96 -13.14
CA ASP A 96 7.58 -12.52 -14.29
C ASP A 96 7.12 -11.44 -15.29
N VAL A 97 6.82 -10.23 -14.81
CA VAL A 97 6.45 -9.10 -15.66
C VAL A 97 7.64 -8.71 -16.53
N LEU A 98 8.82 -8.62 -15.91
CA LEU A 98 10.05 -8.27 -16.62
C LEU A 98 10.49 -9.36 -17.59
N GLU A 99 10.41 -10.64 -17.18
CA GLU A 99 10.77 -11.80 -18.01
C GLU A 99 9.89 -11.92 -19.26
N ALA A 100 8.66 -11.44 -19.22
CA ALA A 100 7.75 -11.43 -20.35
C ALA A 100 8.04 -10.31 -21.38
N LEU A 101 8.92 -9.37 -21.05
CA LEU A 101 9.27 -8.22 -21.89
C LEU A 101 10.57 -8.48 -22.65
N ALA A 102 10.55 -8.28 -23.98
CA ALA A 102 11.69 -8.59 -24.85
C ALA A 102 12.95 -7.77 -24.53
N ASP A 103 12.77 -6.50 -24.17
CA ASP A 103 13.86 -5.56 -23.90
C ASP A 103 13.98 -5.23 -22.40
N GLY A 104 13.36 -6.05 -21.52
CA GLY A 104 13.47 -5.89 -20.08
C GLY A 104 13.01 -4.50 -19.60
N LEU A 105 13.87 -3.80 -18.87
CA LEU A 105 13.59 -2.44 -18.36
C LEU A 105 13.49 -1.37 -19.46
N ASP A 106 14.01 -1.62 -20.64
CA ASP A 106 13.97 -0.69 -21.78
C ASP A 106 12.73 -0.91 -22.67
N SER A 107 11.89 -1.90 -22.33
CA SER A 107 10.63 -2.16 -23.04
C SER A 107 9.67 -1.00 -22.91
N GLU A 108 8.95 -0.71 -24.00
CA GLU A 108 8.00 0.39 -24.04
C GLU A 108 6.68 0.01 -23.34
N VAL A 109 6.24 0.88 -22.43
CA VAL A 109 4.94 0.81 -21.75
C VAL A 109 3.92 1.56 -22.62
N GLU A 110 2.86 0.84 -23.04
CA GLU A 110 1.76 1.46 -23.78
C GLU A 110 0.93 2.39 -22.87
N GLU A 111 0.17 3.29 -23.52
CA GLU A 111 -0.72 4.22 -22.82
C GLU A 111 -1.59 3.50 -21.78
N ARG A 112 -1.52 3.97 -20.52
CA ARG A 112 -2.21 3.40 -19.35
C ARG A 112 -1.82 1.95 -19.04
N GLY A 113 -0.69 1.46 -19.56
CA GLY A 113 -0.25 0.10 -19.33
C GLY A 113 -1.23 -0.96 -19.86
N ARG A 114 -1.84 -0.73 -21.02
CA ARG A 114 -2.86 -1.65 -21.61
C ARG A 114 -2.34 -3.05 -21.89
N SER A 115 -1.04 -3.17 -22.12
CA SER A 115 -0.36 -4.46 -22.33
C SER A 115 -0.24 -5.29 -21.05
N PHE A 116 -0.45 -4.69 -19.86
CA PHE A 116 -0.33 -5.38 -18.59
C PHE A 116 -1.70 -5.74 -17.99
N SER A 117 -1.77 -6.88 -17.32
CA SER A 117 -2.92 -7.25 -16.50
C SER A 117 -3.09 -6.29 -15.31
N GLY A 118 -4.24 -6.34 -14.63
CA GLY A 118 -4.47 -5.55 -13.41
C GLY A 118 -3.41 -5.81 -12.35
N GLY A 119 -3.11 -7.06 -12.06
CA GLY A 119 -2.10 -7.46 -11.09
C GLY A 119 -0.67 -7.07 -11.50
N GLN A 120 -0.35 -7.11 -12.79
CA GLN A 120 0.94 -6.63 -13.29
C GLN A 120 1.10 -5.12 -13.09
N ARG A 121 0.08 -4.33 -13.46
CA ARG A 121 0.08 -2.88 -13.23
C ARG A 121 0.23 -2.54 -11.75
N GLN A 122 -0.48 -3.26 -10.88
CA GLN A 122 -0.40 -3.04 -9.43
C GLN A 122 1.00 -3.33 -8.88
N ARG A 123 1.64 -4.41 -9.33
CA ARG A 123 3.02 -4.76 -8.94
C ARG A 123 4.04 -3.73 -9.45
N LEU A 124 3.90 -3.23 -10.66
CA LEU A 124 4.76 -2.17 -11.20
C LEU A 124 4.59 -0.86 -10.42
N ALA A 125 3.36 -0.49 -10.08
CA ALA A 125 3.11 0.69 -9.25
C ALA A 125 3.65 0.55 -7.82
N LEU A 126 3.55 -0.65 -7.24
CA LEU A 126 4.20 -0.93 -5.95
C LEU A 126 5.72 -0.78 -6.06
N THR A 127 6.34 -1.30 -7.12
CA THR A 127 7.78 -1.12 -7.39
C THR A 127 8.16 0.36 -7.41
N ARG A 128 7.43 1.18 -8.17
CA ARG A 128 7.63 2.64 -8.23
C ARG A 128 7.48 3.30 -6.87
N ALA A 129 6.50 2.88 -6.08
CA ALA A 129 6.29 3.41 -4.73
C ALA A 129 7.42 3.03 -3.76
N LEU A 130 8.01 1.84 -3.92
CA LEU A 130 9.16 1.40 -3.12
C LEU A 130 10.43 2.16 -3.48
N LEU A 131 10.69 2.38 -4.78
CA LEU A 131 11.84 3.17 -5.28
C LEU A 131 11.80 4.61 -4.81
N ALA A 132 10.62 5.22 -4.72
CA ALA A 132 10.50 6.59 -4.20
C ALA A 132 10.97 6.75 -2.76
N ASP A 133 11.20 5.68 -2.04
CA ASP A 133 11.77 5.55 -0.70
C ASP A 133 11.28 6.60 0.32
N ALA A 134 10.00 6.93 0.26
CA ALA A 134 9.41 7.91 1.15
C ALA A 134 9.50 7.47 2.62
N PRO A 135 9.78 8.39 3.57
CA PRO A 135 9.81 8.09 5.00
C PRO A 135 8.51 7.45 5.52
N ILE A 136 7.38 7.83 4.95
CA ILE A 136 6.05 7.27 5.25
C ILE A 136 5.43 6.82 3.93
N LEU A 137 5.18 5.52 3.81
CA LEU A 137 4.53 4.92 2.65
C LEU A 137 3.12 4.50 3.05
N VAL A 138 2.13 4.96 2.29
CA VAL A 138 0.71 4.61 2.44
C VAL A 138 0.30 3.80 1.21
N LEU A 139 -0.14 2.59 1.40
CA LEU A 139 -0.56 1.67 0.35
C LEU A 139 -2.05 1.35 0.51
N VAL A 140 -2.84 1.52 -0.55
CA VAL A 140 -4.26 1.19 -0.55
C VAL A 140 -4.48 -0.04 -1.39
N GLU A 141 -4.88 -1.15 -0.77
CA GLU A 141 -5.13 -2.45 -1.39
C GLU A 141 -4.02 -2.87 -2.38
N PRO A 142 -2.74 -2.89 -1.94
CA PRO A 142 -1.60 -3.05 -2.86
C PRO A 142 -1.52 -4.43 -3.52
N THR A 143 -2.33 -5.38 -3.10
CA THR A 143 -2.30 -6.78 -3.52
C THR A 143 -3.65 -7.31 -4.01
N SER A 144 -4.68 -6.45 -4.12
CA SER A 144 -6.06 -6.86 -4.43
C SER A 144 -6.26 -7.48 -5.82
N ALA A 145 -5.30 -7.37 -6.72
CA ALA A 145 -5.38 -7.89 -8.08
C ALA A 145 -4.41 -9.06 -8.35
N VAL A 146 -3.80 -9.65 -7.30
CA VAL A 146 -2.90 -10.79 -7.43
C VAL A 146 -3.47 -12.03 -6.72
N ASP A 147 -2.96 -13.20 -7.07
CA ASP A 147 -3.33 -14.45 -6.39
C ASP A 147 -2.73 -14.53 -4.97
N ALA A 148 -3.31 -15.37 -4.11
CA ALA A 148 -2.94 -15.49 -2.71
C ALA A 148 -1.46 -15.90 -2.49
N HIS A 149 -0.86 -16.68 -3.41
CA HIS A 149 0.55 -17.07 -3.29
C HIS A 149 1.48 -15.87 -3.57
N THR A 150 1.17 -15.10 -4.61
CA THR A 150 1.88 -13.87 -4.95
C THR A 150 1.69 -12.82 -3.85
N GLU A 151 0.49 -12.67 -3.32
CA GLU A 151 0.19 -11.76 -2.21
C GLU A 151 1.01 -12.10 -0.96
N ALA A 152 1.06 -13.37 -0.54
CA ALA A 152 1.86 -13.80 0.60
C ALA A 152 3.34 -13.42 0.44
N ARG A 153 3.91 -13.63 -0.77
CA ARG A 153 5.29 -13.24 -1.07
C ARG A 153 5.49 -11.73 -0.99
N ILE A 154 4.57 -10.96 -1.56
CA ILE A 154 4.64 -9.48 -1.49
C ILE A 154 4.59 -9.02 -0.04
N ALA A 155 3.65 -9.54 0.76
CA ALA A 155 3.51 -9.17 2.17
C ALA A 155 4.79 -9.42 2.98
N ASP A 156 5.41 -10.60 2.82
CA ASP A 156 6.66 -10.96 3.46
C ASP A 156 7.82 -10.05 3.06
N ARG A 157 8.00 -9.87 1.75
CA ARG A 157 9.09 -9.06 1.19
C ARG A 157 8.93 -7.58 1.54
N LEU A 158 7.69 -7.06 1.48
CA LEU A 158 7.37 -5.68 1.84
C LEU A 158 7.69 -5.40 3.31
N ALA A 159 7.27 -6.27 4.23
CA ALA A 159 7.55 -6.11 5.65
C ALA A 159 9.07 -6.09 5.93
N THR A 160 9.83 -6.95 5.25
CA THR A 160 11.29 -6.99 5.36
C THR A 160 11.95 -5.75 4.75
N PHE A 161 11.57 -5.38 3.54
CA PHE A 161 12.15 -4.23 2.82
C PHE A 161 11.88 -2.90 3.53
N ARG A 162 10.68 -2.76 4.10
CA ARG A 162 10.27 -1.57 4.84
C ARG A 162 10.56 -1.66 6.35
N ALA A 163 11.30 -2.64 6.80
CA ALA A 163 11.69 -2.74 8.20
C ALA A 163 12.31 -1.43 8.71
N ARG A 164 11.80 -0.91 9.84
CA ARG A 164 12.18 0.39 10.43
C ARG A 164 11.75 1.64 9.64
N LYS A 165 11.03 1.49 8.53
CA LYS A 165 10.40 2.61 7.80
C LYS A 165 8.89 2.58 8.04
N THR A 166 8.30 3.75 8.22
CA THR A 166 6.85 3.84 8.51
C THR A 166 6.04 3.41 7.29
N THR A 167 5.20 2.40 7.46
CA THR A 167 4.33 1.88 6.40
C THR A 167 2.91 1.75 6.92
N VAL A 168 1.96 2.31 6.19
CA VAL A 168 0.52 2.16 6.46
C VAL A 168 -0.08 1.41 5.29
N VAL A 169 -0.65 0.24 5.53
CA VAL A 169 -1.34 -0.53 4.50
C VAL A 169 -2.82 -0.57 4.83
N MET A 170 -3.65 -0.16 3.89
CA MET A 170 -5.10 -0.30 3.98
C MET A 170 -5.49 -1.55 3.23
N SER A 171 -5.87 -2.59 3.93
CA SER A 171 -6.25 -3.88 3.36
C SER A 171 -7.08 -4.70 4.36
N ALA A 172 -7.92 -5.59 3.84
CA ALA A 172 -8.63 -6.61 4.63
C ALA A 172 -8.00 -8.01 4.47
N SER A 173 -6.96 -8.16 3.65
CA SER A 173 -6.31 -9.45 3.42
C SER A 173 -5.59 -9.99 4.66
N PRO A 174 -5.94 -11.20 5.15
CA PRO A 174 -5.25 -11.82 6.27
C PRO A 174 -3.74 -11.96 6.07
N LEU A 175 -3.28 -12.17 4.84
CA LEU A 175 -1.88 -12.35 4.49
C LEU A 175 -1.05 -11.08 4.74
N VAL A 176 -1.64 -9.92 4.46
CA VAL A 176 -1.05 -8.61 4.74
C VAL A 176 -1.15 -8.27 6.22
N LEU A 177 -2.33 -8.50 6.82
CA LEU A 177 -2.61 -8.17 8.23
C LEU A 177 -1.70 -8.93 9.20
N ASP A 178 -1.33 -10.17 8.86
CA ASP A 178 -0.43 -11.01 9.68
C ASP A 178 1.01 -10.50 9.72
N ARG A 179 1.41 -9.64 8.80
CA ARG A 179 2.74 -9.02 8.74
C ARG A 179 2.82 -7.66 9.42
N ALA A 180 1.67 -7.09 9.79
CA ALA A 180 1.62 -5.78 10.45
C ALA A 180 1.98 -5.88 11.94
N ASP A 181 2.76 -4.92 12.44
CA ASP A 181 3.05 -4.77 13.86
C ASP A 181 1.77 -4.48 14.66
N ARG A 182 0.83 -3.80 14.02
CA ARG A 182 -0.45 -3.41 14.60
C ARG A 182 -1.52 -3.30 13.53
N VAL A 183 -2.71 -3.70 13.87
CA VAL A 183 -3.92 -3.58 13.04
C VAL A 183 -4.95 -2.71 13.74
N VAL A 184 -5.60 -1.85 12.99
CA VAL A 184 -6.71 -1.01 13.45
C VAL A 184 -7.92 -1.25 12.55
N LEU A 185 -9.07 -1.57 13.15
CA LEU A 185 -10.36 -1.50 12.45
C LEU A 185 -10.92 -0.09 12.58
N LEU A 186 -11.06 0.59 11.45
CA LEU A 186 -11.67 1.91 11.33
C LEU A 186 -13.06 1.79 10.69
N GLN A 187 -14.03 2.42 11.29
CA GLN A 187 -15.39 2.53 10.74
C GLN A 187 -16.01 3.84 11.16
N ASP A 188 -16.58 4.57 10.22
CA ASP A 188 -17.21 5.89 10.44
C ASP A 188 -16.28 6.84 11.24
N ASP A 189 -15.00 6.94 10.82
CA ASP A 189 -13.91 7.72 11.45
C ASP A 189 -13.59 7.34 12.92
N ARG A 190 -14.04 6.17 13.39
CA ARG A 190 -13.79 5.68 14.75
C ARG A 190 -13.01 4.37 14.75
N ILE A 191 -12.07 4.28 15.68
CA ILE A 191 -11.40 3.01 15.97
C ILE A 191 -12.36 2.12 16.73
N LEU A 192 -12.71 0.99 16.12
CA LEU A 192 -13.57 -0.05 16.74
C LEU A 192 -12.73 -1.14 17.41
N ALA A 193 -11.62 -1.53 16.81
CA ALA A 193 -10.73 -2.56 17.34
C ALA A 193 -9.28 -2.19 17.05
N GLU A 194 -8.38 -2.61 17.94
CA GLU A 194 -6.95 -2.38 17.82
C GLU A 194 -6.18 -3.53 18.49
N GLY A 195 -5.12 -4.00 17.85
CA GLY A 195 -4.27 -5.08 18.32
C GLY A 195 -3.44 -5.68 17.18
N THR A 196 -2.80 -6.82 17.39
CA THR A 196 -2.25 -7.63 16.30
C THR A 196 -3.36 -8.40 15.59
N HIS A 197 -3.13 -8.81 14.33
CA HIS A 197 -4.08 -9.65 13.59
C HIS A 197 -4.47 -10.89 14.41
N HIS A 198 -3.46 -11.59 14.95
CA HIS A 198 -3.68 -12.78 15.77
C HIS A 198 -4.55 -12.49 17.00
N GLU A 199 -4.27 -11.41 17.75
CA GLU A 199 -5.07 -11.05 18.94
C GLU A 199 -6.53 -10.78 18.55
N LEU A 200 -6.77 -9.99 17.50
CA LEU A 200 -8.11 -9.62 17.04
C LEU A 200 -8.91 -10.82 16.52
N MET A 201 -8.23 -11.80 15.91
CA MET A 201 -8.88 -13.04 15.46
C MET A 201 -9.32 -13.94 16.62
N HIS A 202 -8.62 -13.92 17.74
CA HIS A 202 -8.86 -14.86 18.86
C HIS A 202 -9.59 -14.23 20.06
N ARG A 203 -9.59 -12.91 20.20
CA ARG A 203 -10.27 -12.20 21.27
C ARG A 203 -11.81 -12.34 21.13
N ARG A 204 -12.51 -12.51 22.30
CA ARG A 204 -13.97 -12.79 22.34
C ARG A 204 -14.78 -11.56 22.80
N ASP A 205 -14.51 -10.40 22.23
CA ASP A 205 -15.29 -9.19 22.46
C ASP A 205 -16.03 -8.72 21.19
N ALA A 206 -16.93 -7.76 21.32
CA ALA A 206 -17.74 -7.26 20.22
C ALA A 206 -16.91 -6.54 19.14
N ALA A 207 -15.85 -5.82 19.55
CA ALA A 207 -14.96 -5.12 18.64
C ALA A 207 -14.19 -6.09 17.74
N SER A 208 -13.64 -7.15 18.33
CA SER A 208 -12.95 -8.21 17.60
C SER A 208 -13.92 -9.06 16.76
N ALA A 209 -15.17 -9.21 17.16
CA ALA A 209 -16.19 -9.83 16.31
C ALA A 209 -16.47 -8.99 15.06
N ALA A 210 -16.55 -7.66 15.18
CA ALA A 210 -16.69 -6.75 14.04
C ALA A 210 -15.49 -6.84 13.11
N TYR A 211 -14.27 -6.87 13.67
CA TYR A 211 -13.04 -7.06 12.91
C TYR A 211 -13.07 -8.36 12.07
N ARG A 212 -13.36 -9.50 12.71
CA ARG A 212 -13.46 -10.79 12.00
C ARG A 212 -14.47 -10.77 10.87
N ALA A 213 -15.62 -10.11 11.08
CA ALA A 213 -16.66 -10.01 10.08
C ALA A 213 -16.22 -9.23 8.82
N VAL A 214 -15.35 -8.22 8.98
CA VAL A 214 -14.79 -7.48 7.84
C VAL A 214 -13.72 -8.31 7.12
N VAL A 215 -12.79 -8.90 7.87
CA VAL A 215 -11.67 -9.69 7.31
C VAL A 215 -12.18 -10.93 6.57
N VAL A 216 -13.15 -11.67 7.13
CA VAL A 216 -13.72 -12.85 6.45
C VAL A 216 -14.43 -12.45 5.16
N ARG A 217 -15.18 -11.34 5.15
CA ARG A 217 -15.85 -10.85 3.94
C ARG A 217 -14.84 -10.44 2.86
N GLY A 218 -13.77 -9.75 3.25
CA GLY A 218 -12.69 -9.40 2.33
C GLY A 218 -12.05 -10.62 1.69
N ALA A 219 -11.77 -11.66 2.47
CA ALA A 219 -11.21 -12.91 1.97
C ALA A 219 -12.17 -13.65 0.99
N ASP A 220 -13.48 -13.62 1.23
CA ASP A 220 -14.48 -14.24 0.34
C ASP A 220 -14.60 -13.49 -1.00
N GLU A 221 -14.46 -12.16 -1.00
CA GLU A 221 -14.48 -11.33 -2.20
C GLU A 221 -13.23 -11.54 -3.08
N GLU A 222 -12.07 -11.81 -2.49
CA GLU A 222 -10.83 -12.14 -3.21
C GLU A 222 -10.89 -13.52 -3.90
N VAL A 223 -11.54 -14.50 -3.29
CA VAL A 223 -11.70 -15.85 -3.89
C VAL A 223 -12.65 -15.85 -5.10
N THR A 224 -13.49 -14.83 -5.21
CA THR A 224 -14.54 -14.77 -6.27
C THR A 224 -14.11 -13.96 -7.50
N ARG A 225 -12.93 -13.35 -7.50
CA ARG A 225 -12.34 -12.57 -8.59
C ARG A 225 -11.30 -13.37 -9.34
#